data_2cf539a28e77b64cb81f4030e19f0c72
#
_entry.id   2cf539a28e77b64cb81f4030e19f0c72
#
_cell.length_a   1.000
_cell.length_b   1.000
_cell.length_c   1.000
_cell.angle_alpha   90.00
_cell.angle_beta   90.00
_cell.angle_gamma   90.00
#
_symmetry.space_group_name_H-M   'P 1'
#
loop_
_entity.id
_entity.type
_entity.pdbx_description
1 polymer ?
#
loop_
_entity_poly.entity_id
_entity_poly.type
_entity_poly.pdbx_seq_one_letter_code
_entity_poly.pdbx_strand_id
1 'polypeptide(L)'
;AALPLFQTETAQHEKRKEENIMPNVTGHTELVGLMAYPIRHTQSPTTHNLAYDKNGDDVIQLAFEVDNDSLKDAVQSIRALKMLGSNISMPNKTVVHKYLDEVDEAAKLCGAINTVVNLRDENGQVTGKLKGYNTDGMGYWQALTEEGIDFKGMKMVLIGTGGAATAIAVRGALDGVAEIEIFNIKDKFYSRGEEIVDLINKNTNCKATMNDLADKDLLKEKMHAADLFCDATGVGMHPLEDLSNIPDPSFFKKDLIVTDTVYAPRETVMMKQAKEAGCEKVFNGMGMMLFQALIAIKLYTGKDTPVDYMKEKLGI
;
A
#
# COMPACT_ATOMS: atom_id res chain seq x y z
N ALA A 1 8.70 17.14 -45.78
CA ALA A 1 9.24 15.96 -45.07
C ALA A 1 8.67 15.95 -43.65
N ALA A 2 7.51 15.40 -43.48
CA ALA A 2 6.91 15.08 -42.20
C ALA A 2 6.46 13.63 -42.29
N LEU A 3 6.73 12.87 -41.23
CA LEU A 3 6.37 11.50 -40.89
C LEU A 3 7.60 10.64 -40.55
N PRO A 4 7.81 10.39 -39.23
CA PRO A 4 7.71 9.03 -38.74
C PRO A 4 7.17 8.88 -37.28
N LEU A 5 6.36 9.79 -36.74
CA LEU A 5 5.87 9.67 -35.34
C LEU A 5 4.61 8.78 -35.20
N PHE A 6 3.81 8.62 -36.23
CA PHE A 6 2.60 7.80 -36.19
C PHE A 6 2.81 6.29 -36.34
N GLN A 7 3.96 5.84 -36.86
CA GLN A 7 4.27 4.40 -37.01
C GLN A 7 4.76 3.73 -35.73
N THR A 8 5.29 4.49 -34.79
CA THR A 8 5.80 3.96 -33.50
C THR A 8 4.70 3.70 -32.49
N GLU A 9 3.63 4.50 -32.48
CA GLU A 9 2.50 4.31 -31.57
C GLU A 9 1.60 3.13 -31.98
N THR A 10 1.38 2.94 -33.30
CA THR A 10 0.63 1.78 -33.81
C THR A 10 1.37 0.46 -33.57
N ALA A 11 2.68 0.41 -33.78
CA ALA A 11 3.47 -0.79 -33.52
C ALA A 11 3.59 -1.14 -32.02
N GLN A 12 3.62 -0.13 -31.15
CA GLN A 12 3.54 -0.34 -29.70
C GLN A 12 2.14 -0.74 -29.24
N HIS A 13 1.11 -0.26 -29.91
CA HIS A 13 -0.28 -0.63 -29.62
C HIS A 13 -0.61 -2.04 -30.14
N GLU A 14 -0.05 -2.45 -31.27
CA GLU A 14 -0.16 -3.83 -31.79
C GLU A 14 0.65 -4.81 -30.95
N LYS A 15 1.89 -4.52 -30.53
CA LYS A 15 2.64 -5.34 -29.57
C LYS A 15 1.93 -5.51 -28.23
N ARG A 16 1.25 -4.46 -27.73
CA ARG A 16 0.41 -4.57 -26.53
C ARG A 16 -0.84 -5.43 -26.75
N LYS A 17 -1.34 -5.56 -27.97
CA LYS A 17 -2.47 -6.45 -28.29
C LYS A 17 -2.07 -7.92 -28.39
N GLU A 18 -0.84 -8.23 -28.78
CA GLU A 18 -0.36 -9.62 -28.88
C GLU A 18 0.01 -10.24 -27.52
N GLU A 19 0.25 -9.43 -26.46
CA GLU A 19 0.47 -9.89 -25.08
C GLU A 19 -0.79 -9.88 -24.19
N ASN A 20 -1.92 -9.36 -24.68
CA ASN A 20 -3.20 -9.43 -23.96
C ASN A 20 -3.89 -10.78 -24.26
N ILE A 21 -3.36 -11.84 -23.67
CA ILE A 21 -4.10 -13.10 -23.52
C ILE A 21 -5.27 -12.77 -22.57
N MET A 22 -6.48 -12.63 -23.12
CA MET A 22 -7.67 -12.54 -22.26
C MET A 22 -7.73 -13.81 -21.43
N PRO A 23 -7.89 -13.71 -20.09
CA PRO A 23 -8.03 -14.89 -19.26
C PRO A 23 -9.16 -15.76 -19.82
N ASN A 24 -8.95 -17.06 -19.88
CA ASN A 24 -9.98 -18.00 -20.33
C ASN A 24 -11.07 -18.12 -19.26
N VAL A 25 -12.06 -17.23 -19.31
CA VAL A 25 -13.16 -17.19 -18.34
C VAL A 25 -14.17 -18.29 -18.66
N THR A 26 -14.42 -19.17 -17.68
CA THR A 26 -15.36 -20.29 -17.78
C THR A 26 -16.43 -20.21 -16.68
N GLY A 27 -17.33 -21.18 -16.61
CA GLY A 27 -18.29 -21.29 -15.52
C GLY A 27 -17.67 -21.70 -14.17
N HIS A 28 -16.39 -22.02 -14.13
CA HIS A 28 -15.64 -22.35 -12.91
C HIS A 28 -14.80 -21.19 -12.39
N THR A 29 -14.59 -20.15 -13.21
CA THR A 29 -13.73 -19.02 -12.84
C THR A 29 -14.29 -18.27 -11.63
N GLU A 30 -13.48 -18.17 -10.57
CA GLU A 30 -13.82 -17.46 -9.34
C GLU A 30 -13.59 -15.95 -9.48
N LEU A 31 -14.33 -15.16 -8.74
CA LEU A 31 -14.34 -13.69 -8.85
C LEU A 31 -13.72 -13.02 -7.63
N VAL A 32 -12.84 -12.06 -7.86
CA VAL A 32 -12.40 -11.05 -6.89
C VAL A 32 -12.84 -9.67 -7.37
N GLY A 33 -13.35 -8.83 -6.46
CA GLY A 33 -13.73 -7.46 -6.77
C GLY A 33 -12.63 -6.45 -6.45
N LEU A 34 -12.81 -5.24 -6.99
CA LEU A 34 -12.22 -4.01 -6.49
C LEU A 34 -13.33 -2.96 -6.44
N MET A 35 -13.65 -2.45 -5.24
CA MET A 35 -14.77 -1.55 -5.00
C MET A 35 -14.27 -0.17 -4.60
N ALA A 36 -14.51 0.86 -5.42
CA ALA A 36 -14.17 2.25 -5.17
C ALA A 36 -14.92 3.20 -6.11
N TYR A 37 -14.86 4.52 -5.85
CA TYR A 37 -15.44 5.53 -6.72
C TYR A 37 -14.65 6.85 -6.66
N PRO A 38 -14.20 7.41 -7.81
CA PRO A 38 -14.14 6.79 -9.15
C PRO A 38 -13.00 5.75 -9.22
N ILE A 39 -13.08 4.74 -10.10
CA ILE A 39 -12.09 3.65 -10.13
C ILE A 39 -11.55 3.27 -11.51
N ARG A 40 -12.11 3.83 -12.60
CA ARG A 40 -11.77 3.43 -13.97
C ARG A 40 -10.29 3.60 -14.36
N HIS A 41 -9.54 4.41 -13.64
CA HIS A 41 -8.09 4.64 -13.84
C HIS A 41 -7.19 3.59 -13.16
N THR A 42 -7.76 2.61 -12.44
CA THR A 42 -6.99 1.64 -11.65
C THR A 42 -6.20 0.66 -12.51
N GLN A 43 -4.99 0.32 -12.06
CA GLN A 43 -4.16 -0.74 -12.62
C GLN A 43 -4.25 -2.05 -11.80
N SER A 44 -5.01 -2.06 -10.70
CA SER A 44 -5.10 -3.21 -9.81
C SER A 44 -5.54 -4.50 -10.51
N PRO A 45 -6.59 -4.50 -11.38
CA PRO A 45 -6.96 -5.71 -12.11
C PRO A 45 -5.85 -6.25 -13.02
N THR A 46 -5.04 -5.39 -13.63
CA THR A 46 -3.89 -5.82 -14.45
C THR A 46 -2.88 -6.57 -13.59
N THR A 47 -2.51 -6.00 -12.43
CA THR A 47 -1.56 -6.62 -11.49
C THR A 47 -2.08 -7.95 -10.94
N HIS A 48 -3.33 -7.99 -10.47
CA HIS A 48 -3.90 -9.18 -9.86
C HIS A 48 -4.12 -10.30 -10.88
N ASN A 49 -4.67 -10.01 -12.06
CA ASN A 49 -4.90 -11.01 -13.09
C ASN A 49 -3.59 -11.60 -13.64
N LEU A 50 -2.53 -10.78 -13.73
CA LEU A 50 -1.20 -11.26 -14.08
C LEU A 50 -0.66 -12.27 -13.04
N ALA A 51 -0.90 -12.02 -11.76
CA ALA A 51 -0.50 -12.90 -10.68
C ALA A 51 -1.32 -14.21 -10.67
N TYR A 52 -2.63 -14.13 -10.85
CA TYR A 52 -3.51 -15.31 -10.95
C TYR A 52 -3.11 -16.20 -12.11
N ASP A 53 -2.88 -15.62 -13.29
CA ASP A 53 -2.40 -16.38 -14.47
C ASP A 53 -1.05 -17.08 -14.16
N LYS A 54 -0.09 -16.35 -13.57
CA LYS A 54 1.21 -16.93 -13.19
C LYS A 54 1.10 -18.07 -12.21
N ASN A 55 0.18 -17.97 -11.25
CA ASN A 55 -0.06 -18.99 -10.22
C ASN A 55 -0.86 -20.20 -10.74
N GLY A 56 -1.44 -20.10 -11.94
CA GLY A 56 -2.40 -21.07 -12.48
C GLY A 56 -3.72 -21.08 -11.69
N ASP A 57 -4.15 -19.92 -11.21
CA ASP A 57 -5.43 -19.73 -10.52
C ASP A 57 -6.54 -19.43 -11.55
N ASP A 58 -7.65 -20.17 -11.50
CA ASP A 58 -8.85 -19.85 -12.30
C ASP A 58 -9.66 -18.75 -11.58
N VAL A 59 -9.06 -17.56 -11.49
CA VAL A 59 -9.58 -16.39 -10.79
C VAL A 59 -9.46 -15.15 -11.66
N ILE A 60 -10.46 -14.28 -11.63
CA ILE A 60 -10.43 -12.99 -12.30
C ILE A 60 -10.74 -11.86 -11.31
N GLN A 61 -10.00 -10.75 -11.38
CA GLN A 61 -10.35 -9.52 -10.69
C GLN A 61 -10.99 -8.52 -11.64
N LEU A 62 -12.11 -7.94 -11.21
CA LEU A 62 -12.81 -6.84 -11.90
C LEU A 62 -12.95 -5.63 -10.98
N ALA A 63 -12.95 -4.43 -11.58
CA ALA A 63 -13.19 -3.18 -10.87
C ALA A 63 -14.66 -2.76 -11.00
N PHE A 64 -15.25 -2.39 -9.87
CA PHE A 64 -16.63 -1.95 -9.72
C PHE A 64 -16.68 -0.53 -9.15
N GLU A 65 -17.43 0.36 -9.79
CA GLU A 65 -17.70 1.70 -9.27
C GLU A 65 -18.71 1.60 -8.14
N VAL A 66 -18.21 1.70 -6.91
CA VAL A 66 -18.99 1.58 -5.66
C VAL A 66 -18.64 2.76 -4.77
N ASP A 67 -19.61 3.59 -4.46
CA ASP A 67 -19.54 4.67 -3.47
C ASP A 67 -20.06 4.20 -2.10
N ASN A 68 -20.12 5.10 -1.12
CA ASN A 68 -20.59 4.77 0.21
C ASN A 68 -22.10 4.41 0.25
N ASP A 69 -22.90 4.93 -0.67
CA ASP A 69 -24.35 4.70 -0.71
C ASP A 69 -24.67 3.27 -1.20
N SER A 70 -23.91 2.80 -2.19
CA SER A 70 -24.04 1.45 -2.78
C SER A 70 -23.19 0.39 -2.07
N LEU A 71 -22.29 0.79 -1.14
CA LEU A 71 -21.32 -0.11 -0.51
C LEU A 71 -21.97 -1.29 0.22
N LYS A 72 -23.07 -1.07 0.93
CA LYS A 72 -23.76 -2.14 1.69
C LYS A 72 -24.17 -3.30 0.77
N ASP A 73 -24.81 -2.98 -0.34
CA ASP A 73 -25.31 -3.97 -1.29
C ASP A 73 -24.16 -4.62 -2.05
N ALA A 74 -23.12 -3.85 -2.38
CA ALA A 74 -21.89 -4.37 -2.99
C ALA A 74 -21.18 -5.39 -2.07
N VAL A 75 -21.09 -5.14 -0.77
CA VAL A 75 -20.53 -6.11 0.19
C VAL A 75 -21.41 -7.34 0.34
N GLN A 76 -22.75 -7.20 0.32
CA GLN A 76 -23.64 -8.36 0.30
C GLN A 76 -23.48 -9.20 -0.97
N SER A 77 -23.15 -8.57 -2.10
CA SER A 77 -22.87 -9.29 -3.35
C SER A 77 -21.68 -10.23 -3.25
N ILE A 78 -20.67 -9.93 -2.42
CA ILE A 78 -19.56 -10.86 -2.17
C ILE A 78 -20.08 -12.20 -1.65
N ARG A 79 -21.06 -12.17 -0.75
CA ARG A 79 -21.70 -13.37 -0.20
C ARG A 79 -22.60 -14.07 -1.22
N ALA A 80 -23.49 -13.29 -1.86
CA ALA A 80 -24.51 -13.81 -2.76
C ALA A 80 -23.93 -14.45 -4.02
N LEU A 81 -22.85 -13.88 -4.57
CA LEU A 81 -22.15 -14.35 -5.74
C LEU A 81 -21.01 -15.34 -5.42
N LYS A 82 -20.80 -15.65 -4.13
CA LYS A 82 -19.70 -16.51 -3.65
C LYS A 82 -18.33 -16.04 -4.13
N MET A 83 -18.11 -14.71 -4.19
CA MET A 83 -16.82 -14.14 -4.55
C MET A 83 -15.76 -14.53 -3.51
N LEU A 84 -14.49 -14.63 -3.91
CA LEU A 84 -13.37 -14.86 -2.98
C LEU A 84 -13.17 -13.68 -2.03
N GLY A 85 -13.53 -12.48 -2.48
CA GLY A 85 -13.41 -11.26 -1.73
C GLY A 85 -13.40 -10.02 -2.62
N SER A 86 -12.95 -8.91 -2.06
CA SER A 86 -12.78 -7.66 -2.80
C SER A 86 -11.69 -6.79 -2.19
N ASN A 87 -10.88 -6.17 -3.03
CA ASN A 87 -10.13 -5.00 -2.59
C ASN A 87 -11.09 -3.82 -2.41
N ILE A 88 -10.78 -2.96 -1.46
CA ILE A 88 -11.56 -1.77 -1.12
C ILE A 88 -10.66 -0.55 -1.24
N SER A 89 -11.11 0.48 -1.97
CA SER A 89 -10.39 1.75 -2.05
C SER A 89 -11.30 2.92 -1.70
N MET A 90 -10.83 4.15 -1.93
CA MET A 90 -11.61 5.33 -1.54
C MET A 90 -12.94 5.43 -2.30
N PRO A 91 -14.02 5.90 -1.67
CA PRO A 91 -14.09 6.41 -0.30
C PRO A 91 -14.42 5.34 0.76
N ASN A 92 -14.41 4.06 0.41
CA ASN A 92 -15.03 2.96 1.17
C ASN A 92 -14.17 2.38 2.30
N LYS A 93 -12.82 2.59 2.28
CA LYS A 93 -11.86 1.97 3.21
C LYS A 93 -12.22 2.14 4.70
N THR A 94 -12.78 3.30 5.08
CA THR A 94 -13.12 3.62 6.47
C THR A 94 -14.54 3.25 6.86
N VAL A 95 -15.38 2.87 5.90
CA VAL A 95 -16.82 2.61 6.12
C VAL A 95 -17.14 1.13 6.06
N VAL A 96 -16.41 0.35 5.26
CA VAL A 96 -16.72 -1.05 4.93
C VAL A 96 -16.79 -1.97 6.17
N HIS A 97 -16.07 -1.65 7.25
CA HIS A 97 -16.06 -2.43 8.50
C HIS A 97 -17.47 -2.68 9.06
N LYS A 98 -18.43 -1.77 8.79
CA LYS A 98 -19.81 -1.87 9.26
C LYS A 98 -20.58 -3.07 8.69
N TYR A 99 -20.09 -3.66 7.61
CA TYR A 99 -20.76 -4.73 6.85
C TYR A 99 -20.01 -6.06 6.90
N LEU A 100 -18.93 -6.13 7.70
CA LEU A 100 -18.08 -7.32 7.85
C LEU A 100 -18.37 -8.07 9.13
N ASP A 101 -18.04 -9.36 9.15
CA ASP A 101 -18.22 -10.22 10.32
C ASP A 101 -17.00 -10.13 11.26
N GLU A 102 -15.82 -9.97 10.70
CA GLU A 102 -14.55 -9.85 11.43
C GLU A 102 -13.65 -8.78 10.82
N VAL A 103 -12.78 -8.22 11.64
CA VAL A 103 -11.72 -7.29 11.22
C VAL A 103 -10.41 -7.70 11.88
N ASP A 104 -9.35 -7.77 11.08
CA ASP A 104 -7.99 -8.00 11.56
C ASP A 104 -7.55 -6.89 12.54
N GLU A 105 -6.70 -7.23 13.52
CA GLU A 105 -6.30 -6.31 14.58
C GLU A 105 -5.63 -5.04 14.04
N ALA A 106 -4.68 -5.19 13.10
CA ALA A 106 -4.03 -4.04 12.48
C ALA A 106 -5.03 -3.16 11.71
N ALA A 107 -5.93 -3.78 10.94
CA ALA A 107 -6.98 -3.06 10.20
C ALA A 107 -7.95 -2.34 11.14
N LYS A 108 -8.28 -2.93 12.29
CA LYS A 108 -9.12 -2.33 13.31
C LYS A 108 -8.44 -1.10 13.94
N LEU A 109 -7.17 -1.21 14.30
CA LEU A 109 -6.39 -0.09 14.86
C LEU A 109 -6.17 1.02 13.81
N CYS A 110 -5.92 0.68 12.54
CA CYS A 110 -5.82 1.66 11.45
C CYS A 110 -7.14 2.39 11.18
N GLY A 111 -8.29 1.80 11.53
CA GLY A 111 -9.60 2.30 11.14
C GLY A 111 -9.86 2.28 9.63
N ALA A 112 -9.09 1.48 8.87
CA ALA A 112 -9.19 1.40 7.42
C ALA A 112 -8.93 -0.02 6.92
N ILE A 113 -9.78 -0.50 6.00
CA ILE A 113 -9.73 -1.82 5.38
C ILE A 113 -9.56 -1.64 3.87
N ASN A 114 -8.52 -2.23 3.30
CA ASN A 114 -8.30 -2.24 1.85
C ASN A 114 -8.56 -3.60 1.19
N THR A 115 -8.79 -4.66 1.99
CA THR A 115 -8.97 -6.03 1.52
C THR A 115 -10.04 -6.73 2.35
N VAL A 116 -11.07 -7.26 1.71
CA VAL A 116 -12.14 -8.07 2.31
C VAL A 116 -12.06 -9.48 1.76
N VAL A 117 -11.93 -10.47 2.63
CA VAL A 117 -11.82 -11.88 2.28
C VAL A 117 -13.08 -12.62 2.70
N ASN A 118 -13.62 -13.43 1.81
CA ASN A 118 -14.68 -14.38 2.12
C ASN A 118 -14.02 -15.65 2.65
N LEU A 119 -14.12 -15.89 3.95
CA LEU A 119 -13.43 -16.98 4.62
C LEU A 119 -13.85 -18.34 4.07
N ARG A 120 -12.88 -19.26 3.94
CA ARG A 120 -13.12 -20.63 3.47
C ARG A 120 -13.32 -21.59 4.66
N ASP A 121 -14.07 -22.63 4.44
CA ASP A 121 -14.19 -23.77 5.36
C ASP A 121 -13.04 -24.77 5.17
N GLU A 122 -13.08 -25.88 5.89
CA GLU A 122 -12.11 -26.97 5.81
C GLU A 122 -12.04 -27.68 4.44
N ASN A 123 -13.10 -27.54 3.63
CA ASN A 123 -13.17 -28.08 2.27
C ASN A 123 -12.73 -27.06 1.21
N GLY A 124 -12.29 -25.87 1.63
CA GLY A 124 -11.87 -24.77 0.75
C GLY A 124 -13.02 -23.97 0.13
N GLN A 125 -14.28 -24.19 0.56
CA GLN A 125 -15.44 -23.49 0.04
C GLN A 125 -15.64 -22.16 0.80
N VAL A 126 -16.01 -21.09 0.09
CA VAL A 126 -16.34 -19.80 0.71
C VAL A 126 -17.60 -19.92 1.55
N THR A 127 -17.56 -19.38 2.76
CA THR A 127 -18.62 -19.52 3.77
C THR A 127 -19.63 -18.38 3.78
N GLY A 128 -19.32 -17.27 3.15
CA GLY A 128 -20.05 -16.01 3.28
C GLY A 128 -19.66 -15.19 4.51
N LYS A 129 -18.76 -15.69 5.37
CA LYS A 129 -18.20 -14.94 6.50
C LYS A 129 -17.07 -14.06 6.01
N LEU A 130 -17.22 -12.74 6.13
CA LEU A 130 -16.30 -11.75 5.59
C LEU A 130 -15.36 -11.19 6.66
N LYS A 131 -14.06 -11.21 6.37
CA LYS A 131 -13.03 -10.63 7.23
C LYS A 131 -12.27 -9.53 6.51
N GLY A 132 -12.12 -8.38 7.17
CA GLY A 132 -11.40 -7.22 6.67
C GLY A 132 -9.94 -7.18 7.10
N TYR A 133 -9.06 -6.78 6.19
CA TYR A 133 -7.62 -6.62 6.41
C TYR A 133 -7.13 -5.27 5.89
N ASN A 134 -5.97 -4.84 6.42
CA ASN A 134 -5.20 -3.74 5.83
C ASN A 134 -3.87 -4.28 5.31
N THR A 135 -3.76 -4.48 4.01
CA THR A 135 -2.53 -4.98 3.39
C THR A 135 -1.55 -3.87 3.04
N ASP A 136 -1.92 -2.58 3.16
CA ASP A 136 -1.02 -1.44 2.85
C ASP A 136 0.19 -1.46 3.81
N GLY A 137 -0.05 -1.54 5.13
CA GLY A 137 1.02 -1.64 6.13
C GLY A 137 1.81 -2.94 6.01
N MET A 138 1.13 -4.08 5.78
CA MET A 138 1.81 -5.36 5.56
C MET A 138 2.76 -5.28 4.35
N GLY A 139 2.30 -4.68 3.24
CA GLY A 139 3.08 -4.55 2.01
C GLY A 139 4.32 -3.68 2.17
N TYR A 140 4.22 -2.59 2.93
CA TYR A 140 5.36 -1.74 3.23
C TYR A 140 6.47 -2.51 3.98
N TRP A 141 6.13 -3.19 5.06
CA TRP A 141 7.10 -3.92 5.87
C TRP A 141 7.63 -5.17 5.16
N GLN A 142 6.79 -5.86 4.38
CA GLN A 142 7.25 -6.96 3.54
C GLN A 142 8.25 -6.50 2.48
N ALA A 143 8.04 -5.33 1.86
CA ALA A 143 8.98 -4.77 0.88
C ALA A 143 10.36 -4.55 1.49
N LEU A 144 10.45 -4.05 2.73
CA LEU A 144 11.72 -3.88 3.43
C LEU A 144 12.36 -5.22 3.80
N THR A 145 11.55 -6.19 4.22
CA THR A 145 12.03 -7.54 4.56
C THR A 145 12.65 -8.23 3.33
N GLU A 146 12.08 -8.08 2.15
CA GLU A 146 12.64 -8.60 0.89
C GLU A 146 13.98 -7.98 0.51
N GLU A 147 14.21 -6.73 0.93
CA GLU A 147 15.51 -6.05 0.77
C GLU A 147 16.48 -6.40 1.91
N GLY A 148 16.18 -7.42 2.72
CA GLY A 148 17.02 -7.91 3.80
C GLY A 148 17.05 -7.02 5.05
N ILE A 149 16.04 -6.18 5.27
CA ILE A 149 15.95 -5.29 6.40
C ILE A 149 15.13 -5.95 7.51
N ASP A 150 15.76 -6.25 8.64
CA ASP A 150 15.07 -6.60 9.89
C ASP A 150 14.76 -5.32 10.68
N PHE A 151 13.53 -4.92 10.66
CA PHE A 151 13.07 -3.66 11.29
C PHE A 151 12.70 -3.80 12.77
N LYS A 152 12.77 -5.01 13.34
CA LYS A 152 12.44 -5.23 14.76
C LYS A 152 13.43 -4.51 15.65
N GLY A 153 12.91 -3.77 16.61
CA GLY A 153 13.72 -2.98 17.54
C GLY A 153 14.22 -1.65 16.97
N MET A 154 13.97 -1.34 15.67
CA MET A 154 14.38 -0.08 15.06
C MET A 154 13.61 1.12 15.59
N LYS A 155 14.25 2.29 15.47
CA LYS A 155 13.66 3.61 15.67
C LYS A 155 13.31 4.20 14.31
N MET A 156 12.09 4.64 14.17
CA MET A 156 11.56 5.19 12.91
C MET A 156 11.15 6.65 13.07
N VAL A 157 11.48 7.47 12.08
CA VAL A 157 10.85 8.77 11.84
C VAL A 157 9.88 8.62 10.67
N LEU A 158 8.63 9.03 10.88
CA LEU A 158 7.55 8.95 9.90
C LEU A 158 6.94 10.33 9.68
N ILE A 159 6.92 10.81 8.44
CA ILE A 159 6.21 12.05 8.10
C ILE A 159 4.84 11.69 7.51
N GLY A 160 3.80 12.31 8.07
CA GLY A 160 2.41 12.17 7.63
C GLY A 160 1.52 11.43 8.62
N THR A 161 0.21 11.70 8.53
CA THR A 161 -0.86 11.09 9.34
C THR A 161 -2.02 10.61 8.47
N GLY A 162 -1.78 10.45 7.16
CA GLY A 162 -2.74 9.91 6.19
C GLY A 162 -2.93 8.39 6.31
N GLY A 163 -3.71 7.81 5.41
CA GLY A 163 -4.02 6.38 5.42
C GLY A 163 -2.80 5.48 5.32
N ALA A 164 -1.83 5.80 4.44
CA ALA A 164 -0.59 5.05 4.31
C ALA A 164 0.27 5.16 5.59
N ALA A 165 0.49 6.38 6.09
CA ALA A 165 1.24 6.61 7.32
C ALA A 165 0.65 5.85 8.51
N THR A 166 -0.69 5.90 8.69
CA THR A 166 -1.39 5.16 9.74
C THR A 166 -1.15 3.65 9.63
N ALA A 167 -1.29 3.09 8.41
CA ALA A 167 -1.11 1.67 8.16
C ALA A 167 0.34 1.22 8.45
N ILE A 168 1.32 2.01 8.01
CA ILE A 168 2.75 1.77 8.25
C ILE A 168 3.06 1.81 9.75
N ALA A 169 2.63 2.88 10.45
CA ALA A 169 2.91 3.06 11.88
C ALA A 169 2.29 1.94 12.73
N VAL A 170 0.99 1.67 12.54
CA VAL A 170 0.27 0.66 13.31
C VAL A 170 0.84 -0.73 13.07
N ARG A 171 1.08 -1.10 11.80
CA ARG A 171 1.62 -2.41 11.46
C ARG A 171 3.04 -2.59 12.00
N GLY A 172 3.92 -1.59 11.83
CA GLY A 172 5.28 -1.61 12.36
C GLY A 172 5.33 -1.74 13.87
N ALA A 173 4.45 -1.02 14.57
CA ALA A 173 4.35 -1.09 16.02
C ALA A 173 3.92 -2.49 16.51
N LEU A 174 2.96 -3.13 15.83
CA LEU A 174 2.52 -4.51 16.11
C LEU A 174 3.62 -5.53 15.81
N ASP A 175 4.42 -5.31 14.75
CA ASP A 175 5.45 -6.24 14.30
C ASP A 175 6.82 -6.05 14.97
N GLY A 176 6.95 -5.05 15.86
CA GLY A 176 8.11 -4.93 16.74
C GLY A 176 9.05 -3.76 16.48
N VAL A 177 8.65 -2.72 15.75
CA VAL A 177 9.35 -1.43 15.75
C VAL A 177 9.35 -0.87 17.17
N ALA A 178 10.51 -0.42 17.67
CA ALA A 178 10.66 0.00 19.07
C ALA A 178 10.14 1.42 19.33
N GLU A 179 10.46 2.35 18.43
CA GLU A 179 10.07 3.76 18.58
C GLU A 179 9.60 4.33 17.22
N ILE A 180 8.54 5.13 17.23
CA ILE A 180 8.05 5.85 16.05
C ILE A 180 7.82 7.31 16.39
N GLU A 181 8.63 8.19 15.81
CA GLU A 181 8.47 9.65 15.88
C GLU A 181 7.65 10.11 14.66
N ILE A 182 6.38 10.43 14.87
CA ILE A 182 5.48 10.89 13.81
C ILE A 182 5.57 12.40 13.71
N PHE A 183 5.77 12.91 12.49
CA PHE A 183 5.77 14.33 12.19
C PHE A 183 4.63 14.69 11.22
N ASN A 184 3.91 15.76 11.51
CA ASN A 184 2.94 16.35 10.60
C ASN A 184 2.85 17.85 10.80
N ILE A 185 2.41 18.59 9.78
CA ILE A 185 2.07 20.01 9.95
C ILE A 185 0.86 20.15 10.87
N LYS A 186 0.78 21.24 11.63
CA LYS A 186 -0.37 21.54 12.50
C LYS A 186 -1.58 22.03 11.69
N ASP A 187 -2.14 21.13 10.91
CA ASP A 187 -3.38 21.30 10.18
C ASP A 187 -4.54 20.53 10.83
N LYS A 188 -5.66 20.43 10.11
CA LYS A 188 -6.85 19.68 10.56
C LYS A 188 -6.61 18.16 10.75
N PHE A 189 -5.51 17.63 10.25
CA PHE A 189 -5.14 16.20 10.37
C PHE A 189 -4.14 15.94 11.50
N TYR A 190 -3.66 16.97 12.20
CA TYR A 190 -2.70 16.80 13.28
C TYR A 190 -3.28 15.97 14.44
N SER A 191 -4.52 16.24 14.84
CA SER A 191 -5.23 15.48 15.88
C SER A 191 -5.35 14.00 15.56
N ARG A 192 -5.44 13.63 14.27
CA ARG A 192 -5.40 12.23 13.86
C ARG A 192 -4.06 11.57 14.18
N GLY A 193 -2.96 12.31 14.06
CA GLY A 193 -1.63 11.82 14.48
C GLY A 193 -1.57 11.55 15.99
N GLU A 194 -2.14 12.43 16.80
CA GLU A 194 -2.26 12.23 18.24
C GLU A 194 -3.08 10.96 18.58
N GLU A 195 -4.20 10.76 17.89
CA GLU A 195 -5.02 9.54 18.04
C GLU A 195 -4.23 8.26 17.66
N ILE A 196 -3.43 8.29 16.60
CA ILE A 196 -2.59 7.15 16.18
C ILE A 196 -1.54 6.86 17.25
N VAL A 197 -0.88 7.87 17.79
CA VAL A 197 0.11 7.75 18.88
C VAL A 197 -0.53 7.12 20.10
N ASP A 198 -1.69 7.58 20.53
CA ASP A 198 -2.41 7.05 21.66
C ASP A 198 -2.79 5.57 21.44
N LEU A 199 -3.27 5.23 20.22
CA LEU A 199 -3.62 3.85 19.87
C LEU A 199 -2.39 2.93 19.90
N ILE A 200 -1.26 3.35 19.34
CA ILE A 200 -0.02 2.57 19.33
C ILE A 200 0.46 2.34 20.77
N ASN A 201 0.61 3.40 21.55
CA ASN A 201 1.12 3.34 22.91
C ASN A 201 0.22 2.51 23.84
N LYS A 202 -1.09 2.46 23.59
CA LYS A 202 -2.04 1.69 24.38
C LYS A 202 -2.05 0.20 24.05
N ASN A 203 -1.83 -0.15 22.77
CA ASN A 203 -2.08 -1.51 22.27
C ASN A 203 -0.80 -2.27 21.91
N THR A 204 0.37 -1.64 21.94
CA THR A 204 1.65 -2.26 21.57
C THR A 204 2.75 -1.89 22.56
N ASN A 205 3.91 -2.53 22.40
CA ASN A 205 5.13 -2.17 23.16
C ASN A 205 5.94 -1.06 22.47
N CYS A 206 5.55 -0.60 21.29
CA CYS A 206 6.19 0.48 20.56
C CYS A 206 5.92 1.81 21.25
N LYS A 207 6.95 2.65 21.36
CA LYS A 207 6.81 4.02 21.87
C LYS A 207 6.60 4.99 20.71
N ALA A 208 5.39 5.51 20.57
CA ALA A 208 5.07 6.50 19.56
C ALA A 208 4.99 7.92 20.15
N THR A 209 5.37 8.93 19.36
CA THR A 209 5.31 10.36 19.72
C THR A 209 4.83 11.17 18.53
N MET A 210 4.01 12.21 18.79
CA MET A 210 3.55 13.16 17.76
C MET A 210 4.34 14.47 17.86
N ASN A 211 4.84 14.95 16.74
CA ASN A 211 5.71 16.11 16.63
C ASN A 211 5.23 17.09 15.53
N ASP A 212 5.54 18.37 15.69
CA ASP A 212 5.29 19.39 14.68
C ASP A 212 6.35 19.34 13.58
N LEU A 213 5.94 19.15 12.34
CA LEU A 213 6.85 19.15 11.18
C LEU A 213 7.51 20.51 10.94
N ALA A 214 6.95 21.61 11.50
CA ALA A 214 7.56 22.93 11.44
C ALA A 214 8.81 23.06 12.31
N ASP A 215 8.97 22.20 13.34
CA ASP A 215 10.18 22.13 14.16
C ASP A 215 11.28 21.33 13.43
N LYS A 216 12.00 22.04 12.55
CA LYS A 216 13.03 21.42 11.71
C LYS A 216 14.27 20.99 12.51
N ASP A 217 14.57 21.63 13.61
CA ASP A 217 15.69 21.27 14.48
C ASP A 217 15.41 19.93 15.16
N LEU A 218 14.22 19.77 15.73
CA LEU A 218 13.76 18.51 16.30
C LEU A 218 13.69 17.39 15.24
N LEU A 219 13.15 17.68 14.05
CA LEU A 219 13.11 16.70 12.96
C LEU A 219 14.51 16.20 12.62
N LYS A 220 15.48 17.10 12.47
CA LYS A 220 16.87 16.75 12.18
C LYS A 220 17.49 15.90 13.30
N GLU A 221 17.28 16.27 14.54
CA GLU A 221 17.75 15.50 15.71
C GLU A 221 17.20 14.07 15.68
N LYS A 222 15.87 13.92 15.46
CA LYS A 222 15.22 12.62 15.42
C LYS A 222 15.65 11.77 14.23
N MET A 223 15.85 12.36 13.05
CA MET A 223 16.36 11.66 11.87
C MET A 223 17.79 11.15 12.08
N HIS A 224 18.65 11.91 12.77
CA HIS A 224 20.00 11.46 13.12
C HIS A 224 20.01 10.34 14.17
N ALA A 225 18.98 10.25 15.01
CA ALA A 225 18.83 9.18 16.01
C ALA A 225 18.10 7.94 15.48
N ALA A 226 17.43 8.03 14.33
CA ALA A 226 16.61 6.96 13.76
C ALA A 226 17.43 5.95 12.94
N ASP A 227 16.90 4.74 12.80
CA ASP A 227 17.41 3.70 11.90
C ASP A 227 16.69 3.75 10.54
N LEU A 228 15.43 4.17 10.54
CA LEU A 228 14.53 4.21 9.39
C LEU A 228 13.80 5.54 9.31
N PHE A 229 13.74 6.11 8.13
CA PHE A 229 12.93 7.28 7.80
C PHE A 229 11.92 6.93 6.71
N CYS A 230 10.69 7.42 6.86
CA CYS A 230 9.64 7.27 5.85
C CYS A 230 8.89 8.59 5.63
N ASP A 231 8.84 9.06 4.39
CA ASP A 231 7.87 10.07 3.99
C ASP A 231 6.61 9.36 3.47
N ALA A 232 5.52 9.45 4.20
CA ALA A 232 4.22 8.87 3.85
C ALA A 232 3.18 9.96 3.52
N THR A 233 3.65 11.05 2.92
CA THR A 233 2.81 12.15 2.41
C THR A 233 2.65 12.08 0.89
N GLY A 234 1.94 13.04 0.31
CA GLY A 234 1.85 13.24 -1.14
C GLY A 234 2.89 14.23 -1.69
N VAL A 235 3.83 14.70 -0.88
CA VAL A 235 4.90 15.61 -1.33
C VAL A 235 5.90 14.80 -2.16
N GLY A 236 6.28 15.35 -3.32
CA GLY A 236 7.11 14.62 -4.30
C GLY A 236 6.32 13.93 -5.41
N MET A 237 4.97 13.90 -5.33
CA MET A 237 4.06 13.38 -6.32
C MET A 237 3.28 14.53 -7.00
N HIS A 238 2.80 14.35 -8.23
CA HIS A 238 2.00 15.37 -8.93
C HIS A 238 0.84 15.91 -8.07
N PRO A 239 0.67 17.23 -7.96
CA PRO A 239 1.40 18.35 -8.58
C PRO A 239 2.56 18.93 -7.72
N LEU A 240 3.11 18.16 -6.78
CA LEU A 240 4.14 18.60 -5.81
C LEU A 240 5.50 17.94 -6.06
N GLU A 241 5.80 17.59 -7.32
CA GLU A 241 6.98 16.80 -7.70
C GLU A 241 8.32 17.47 -7.36
N ASP A 242 8.33 18.80 -7.38
CA ASP A 242 9.53 19.60 -7.12
C ASP A 242 9.72 19.94 -5.64
N LEU A 243 8.86 19.42 -4.77
CA LEU A 243 8.90 19.71 -3.34
C LEU A 243 9.46 18.54 -2.53
N SER A 244 9.96 18.88 -1.33
CA SER A 244 10.41 17.92 -0.30
C SER A 244 9.99 18.43 1.07
N ASN A 245 9.61 17.51 1.96
CA ASN A 245 9.41 17.81 3.37
C ASN A 245 10.73 18.03 4.12
N ILE A 246 11.84 17.55 3.55
CA ILE A 246 13.18 17.70 4.10
C ILE A 246 13.87 18.91 3.47
N PRO A 247 14.39 19.85 4.27
CA PRO A 247 14.97 21.11 3.76
C PRO A 247 16.23 20.90 2.90
N ASP A 248 17.14 20.02 3.33
CA ASP A 248 18.45 19.83 2.69
C ASP A 248 19.06 18.45 3.06
N PRO A 249 20.12 18.00 2.35
CA PRO A 249 20.77 16.71 2.60
C PRO A 249 21.34 16.50 4.00
N SER A 250 21.61 17.57 4.77
CA SER A 250 22.20 17.45 6.12
C SER A 250 21.29 16.84 7.17
N PHE A 251 20.02 16.61 6.82
CA PHE A 251 19.07 15.88 7.66
C PHE A 251 19.29 14.36 7.66
N PHE A 252 19.94 13.84 6.63
CA PHE A 252 20.20 12.41 6.49
C PHE A 252 21.59 12.05 7.04
N LYS A 253 21.67 10.94 7.76
CA LYS A 253 22.95 10.28 8.07
C LYS A 253 23.16 9.11 7.10
N LYS A 254 24.41 8.78 6.83
CA LYS A 254 24.81 7.82 5.79
C LYS A 254 24.19 6.42 5.95
N ASP A 255 24.01 5.96 7.17
CA ASP A 255 23.47 4.64 7.53
C ASP A 255 21.94 4.62 7.69
N LEU A 256 21.24 5.76 7.47
CA LEU A 256 19.79 5.83 7.53
C LEU A 256 19.17 5.08 6.37
N ILE A 257 18.22 4.20 6.67
CA ILE A 257 17.34 3.61 5.68
C ILE A 257 16.26 4.64 5.36
N VAL A 258 16.11 4.99 4.09
CA VAL A 258 15.19 6.03 3.63
C VAL A 258 14.12 5.43 2.74
N THR A 259 12.87 5.73 3.03
CA THR A 259 11.73 5.26 2.26
C THR A 259 10.77 6.39 1.92
N ASP A 260 10.12 6.25 0.78
CA ASP A 260 9.06 7.13 0.30
C ASP A 260 7.86 6.29 -0.11
N THR A 261 6.64 6.70 0.22
CA THR A 261 5.45 6.02 -0.28
C THR A 261 5.06 6.45 -1.69
N VAL A 262 5.65 7.53 -2.20
CA VAL A 262 5.51 7.97 -3.59
C VAL A 262 6.23 6.98 -4.51
N TYR A 263 5.56 6.57 -5.58
CA TYR A 263 6.10 5.68 -6.62
C TYR A 263 6.13 6.32 -8.02
N ALA A 264 5.47 7.44 -8.19
CA ALA A 264 5.47 8.24 -9.43
C ALA A 264 5.60 9.74 -9.08
N PRO A 265 6.76 10.36 -9.36
CA PRO A 265 7.93 9.84 -10.07
C PRO A 265 8.65 8.72 -9.29
N ARG A 266 9.50 7.95 -9.98
CA ARG A 266 10.27 6.87 -9.33
C ARG A 266 11.32 7.37 -8.35
N GLU A 267 11.75 8.62 -8.48
CA GLU A 267 12.72 9.27 -7.60
C GLU A 267 12.26 10.69 -7.30
N THR A 268 11.90 10.92 -6.03
CA THR A 268 11.48 12.23 -5.51
C THR A 268 12.67 13.11 -5.17
N VAL A 269 12.42 14.40 -4.92
CA VAL A 269 13.47 15.34 -4.44
C VAL A 269 14.07 14.85 -3.13
N MET A 270 13.25 14.37 -2.19
CA MET A 270 13.68 13.82 -0.91
C MET A 270 14.65 12.64 -1.10
N MET A 271 14.35 11.71 -2.01
CA MET A 271 15.23 10.58 -2.31
C MET A 271 16.58 11.02 -2.90
N LYS A 272 16.60 12.05 -3.74
CA LYS A 272 17.84 12.64 -4.28
C LYS A 272 18.68 13.24 -3.17
N GLN A 273 18.06 13.99 -2.25
CA GLN A 273 18.74 14.56 -1.07
C GLN A 273 19.36 13.47 -0.19
N ALA A 274 18.65 12.36 0.05
CA ALA A 274 19.15 11.23 0.81
C ALA A 274 20.38 10.59 0.15
N LYS A 275 20.36 10.37 -1.17
CA LYS A 275 21.48 9.84 -1.93
C LYS A 275 22.68 10.81 -1.94
N GLU A 276 22.44 12.11 -2.07
CA GLU A 276 23.47 13.14 -1.95
C GLU A 276 24.17 13.12 -0.58
N ALA A 277 23.42 12.85 0.49
CA ALA A 277 23.96 12.68 1.83
C ALA A 277 24.73 11.34 2.03
N GLY A 278 24.69 10.45 1.04
CA GLY A 278 25.40 9.17 1.04
C GLY A 278 24.59 8.00 1.59
N CYS A 279 23.27 8.11 1.71
CA CYS A 279 22.42 6.99 2.05
C CYS A 279 22.45 5.93 0.93
N GLU A 280 22.73 4.68 1.30
CA GLU A 280 22.82 3.57 0.34
C GLU A 280 21.48 2.85 0.17
N LYS A 281 20.63 2.85 1.21
CA LYS A 281 19.33 2.18 1.23
C LYS A 281 18.21 3.21 1.08
N VAL A 282 17.84 3.50 -0.16
CA VAL A 282 16.81 4.50 -0.51
C VAL A 282 15.78 3.85 -1.40
N PHE A 283 14.54 3.69 -0.91
CA PHE A 283 13.46 2.96 -1.58
C PHE A 283 12.24 3.85 -1.83
N ASN A 284 11.58 3.67 -2.95
CA ASN A 284 10.32 4.32 -3.28
C ASN A 284 9.10 3.44 -2.94
N GLY A 285 7.89 3.95 -3.19
CA GLY A 285 6.63 3.27 -2.88
C GLY A 285 6.28 2.06 -3.76
N MET A 286 7.09 1.71 -4.77
CA MET A 286 6.80 0.59 -5.68
C MET A 286 6.75 -0.74 -4.93
N GLY A 287 7.68 -0.96 -3.97
CA GLY A 287 7.67 -2.16 -3.15
C GLY A 287 6.36 -2.31 -2.36
N MET A 288 5.96 -1.27 -1.65
CA MET A 288 4.69 -1.25 -0.92
C MET A 288 3.50 -1.55 -1.83
N MET A 289 3.46 -0.91 -3.03
CA MET A 289 2.40 -1.11 -4.01
C MET A 289 2.33 -2.57 -4.50
N LEU A 290 3.49 -3.19 -4.75
CA LEU A 290 3.56 -4.59 -5.18
C LEU A 290 3.12 -5.53 -4.04
N PHE A 291 3.77 -5.46 -2.88
CA PHE A 291 3.56 -6.43 -1.82
C PHE A 291 2.17 -6.36 -1.19
N GLN A 292 1.53 -5.18 -1.11
CA GLN A 292 0.14 -5.10 -0.67
C GLN A 292 -0.82 -5.90 -1.59
N ALA A 293 -0.53 -5.92 -2.91
CA ALA A 293 -1.31 -6.70 -3.86
C ALA A 293 -1.02 -8.21 -3.72
N LEU A 294 0.27 -8.61 -3.61
CA LEU A 294 0.65 -10.01 -3.45
C LEU A 294 0.08 -10.61 -2.15
N ILE A 295 0.09 -9.86 -1.06
CA ILE A 295 -0.52 -10.28 0.21
C ILE A 295 -2.04 -10.44 0.06
N ALA A 296 -2.72 -9.52 -0.62
CA ALA A 296 -4.15 -9.65 -0.88
C ALA A 296 -4.46 -10.90 -1.74
N ILE A 297 -3.67 -11.16 -2.78
CA ILE A 297 -3.78 -12.36 -3.63
C ILE A 297 -3.63 -13.64 -2.78
N LYS A 298 -2.61 -13.69 -1.93
CA LYS A 298 -2.40 -14.83 -1.02
C LYS A 298 -3.57 -15.01 -0.06
N LEU A 299 -4.15 -13.93 0.46
CA LEU A 299 -5.35 -14.01 1.31
C LEU A 299 -6.57 -14.57 0.56
N TYR A 300 -6.72 -14.30 -0.74
CA TYR A 300 -7.82 -14.83 -1.55
C TYR A 300 -7.61 -16.28 -1.96
N THR A 301 -6.39 -16.64 -2.38
CA THR A 301 -6.10 -17.93 -3.05
C THR A 301 -5.35 -18.93 -2.17
N GLY A 302 -4.69 -18.47 -1.11
CA GLY A 302 -3.78 -19.28 -0.30
C GLY A 302 -2.40 -19.50 -0.92
N LYS A 303 -2.14 -18.94 -2.12
CA LYS A 303 -0.89 -19.16 -2.87
C LYS A 303 0.02 -17.92 -2.84
N ASP A 304 1.33 -18.18 -2.80
CA ASP A 304 2.35 -17.15 -3.02
C ASP A 304 2.57 -16.93 -4.52
N THR A 305 2.78 -15.69 -4.91
CA THR A 305 3.12 -15.32 -6.29
C THR A 305 4.62 -15.05 -6.39
N PRO A 306 5.33 -15.55 -7.42
CA PRO A 306 6.76 -15.29 -7.60
C PRO A 306 7.05 -13.77 -7.76
N VAL A 307 7.77 -13.21 -6.80
CA VAL A 307 8.04 -11.77 -6.71
C VAL A 307 8.83 -11.27 -7.91
N ASP A 308 9.92 -11.98 -8.29
CA ASP A 308 10.78 -11.57 -9.42
C ASP A 308 10.02 -11.50 -10.73
N TYR A 309 9.10 -12.46 -10.97
CA TYR A 309 8.23 -12.42 -12.14
C TYR A 309 7.36 -11.16 -12.16
N MET A 310 6.78 -10.82 -11.00
CA MET A 310 5.92 -9.64 -10.91
C MET A 310 6.73 -8.34 -11.05
N LYS A 311 7.92 -8.28 -10.45
CA LYS A 311 8.85 -7.14 -10.63
C LYS A 311 9.19 -6.96 -12.12
N GLU A 312 9.59 -8.02 -12.81
CA GLU A 312 9.90 -8.00 -14.25
C GLU A 312 8.71 -7.49 -15.09
N LYS A 313 7.52 -8.08 -14.90
CA LYS A 313 6.33 -7.77 -15.69
C LYS A 313 5.78 -6.37 -15.44
N LEU A 314 5.90 -5.87 -14.22
CA LEU A 314 5.48 -4.51 -13.85
C LEU A 314 6.57 -3.45 -14.08
N GLY A 315 7.78 -3.90 -14.47
CA GLY A 315 8.92 -3.01 -14.71
C GLY A 315 9.43 -2.32 -13.44
N ILE A 316 9.42 -3.03 -12.32
CA ILE A 316 9.83 -2.55 -11.00
C ILE A 316 11.27 -2.95 -10.72
#